data_a7b5a78982b72e5915a6b979ef2cd459
#
_entry.id   a7b5a78982b72e5915a6b979ef2cd459
#
_cell.length_a   1.000
_cell.length_b   1.000
_cell.length_c   1.000
_cell.angle_alpha   90.00
_cell.angle_beta   90.00
_cell.angle_gamma   90.00
#
_symmetry.space_group_name_H-M   'P 1'
#
loop_
_entity.id
_entity.type
_entity.pdbx_description
1 polymer ?
#
loop_
_entity_poly.entity_id
_entity_poly.type
_entity_poly.pdbx_seq_one_letter_code
_entity_poly.pdbx_strand_id
1 'polypeptide(L)'
;MRQAEIERQTKETYVYVSLNVDGKGEADVDTGVGFMDHMLELLAFHGNFDLKVRCKGDLQVDSHHTVEDLGIVLGQCFNKALGDKRGITRYGHFTIPMDEALVTTDLDFSGRPYLVFNVELDNIHLGNYEVEMTEEFFRAFAYNCFMTLHINEHYGKNTHHIIAVSYTHLRAHE
;
A
#
# COMPACT_ATOMS: atom_id res chain seq x y z
N MET A 1 8.88 20.32 2.24
CA MET A 1 7.96 19.45 1.44
C MET A 1 8.58 18.07 1.40
N ARG A 2 7.85 17.08 1.92
CA ARG A 2 8.32 15.69 2.05
C ARG A 2 7.93 14.92 0.80
N GLN A 3 8.85 14.79 -0.14
CA GLN A 3 8.59 14.16 -1.43
C GLN A 3 9.75 13.28 -1.87
N ALA A 4 9.47 12.27 -2.67
CA ALA A 4 10.46 11.36 -3.25
C ALA A 4 10.00 10.81 -4.59
N GLU A 5 10.99 10.51 -5.42
CA GLU A 5 10.81 9.74 -6.65
C GLU A 5 11.78 8.56 -6.62
N ILE A 6 11.30 7.40 -7.03
CA ILE A 6 12.09 6.18 -7.17
C ILE A 6 11.65 5.43 -8.42
N GLU A 7 12.64 4.96 -9.15
CA GLU A 7 12.50 4.10 -10.32
C GLU A 7 13.28 2.82 -10.07
N ARG A 8 12.66 1.68 -10.38
CA ARG A 8 13.28 0.36 -10.27
C ARG A 8 12.95 -0.47 -11.50
N GLN A 9 14.00 -1.05 -12.08
CA GLN A 9 13.84 -1.95 -13.21
C GLN A 9 14.51 -3.28 -12.91
N THR A 10 13.79 -4.37 -13.16
CA THR A 10 14.30 -5.74 -13.12
C THR A 10 14.16 -6.36 -14.52
N LYS A 11 14.37 -7.68 -14.63
CA LYS A 11 14.08 -8.40 -15.87
C LYS A 11 12.59 -8.56 -16.12
N GLU A 12 11.79 -8.60 -15.03
CA GLU A 12 10.36 -8.88 -15.05
C GLU A 12 9.50 -7.61 -15.00
N THR A 13 10.01 -6.53 -14.37
CA THR A 13 9.20 -5.34 -14.10
C THR A 13 9.96 -4.03 -14.30
N TYR A 14 9.19 -2.99 -14.60
CA TYR A 14 9.55 -1.60 -14.45
C TYR A 14 8.55 -0.92 -13.52
N VAL A 15 9.03 -0.23 -12.49
CA VAL A 15 8.19 0.49 -11.54
C VAL A 15 8.74 1.89 -11.30
N TYR A 16 7.88 2.88 -11.48
CA TYR A 16 8.14 4.29 -11.15
C TYR A 16 7.09 4.78 -10.15
N VAL A 17 7.56 5.42 -9.08
CA VAL A 17 6.70 6.05 -8.07
C VAL A 17 7.21 7.45 -7.76
N SER A 18 6.31 8.43 -7.81
CA SER A 18 6.51 9.78 -7.28
C SER A 18 5.49 10.03 -6.19
N LEU A 19 5.96 10.43 -5.02
CA LEU A 19 5.17 10.62 -3.82
C LEU A 19 5.43 12.00 -3.20
N ASN A 20 4.35 12.72 -2.88
CA ASN A 20 4.37 13.87 -2.01
C ASN A 20 3.49 13.59 -0.78
N VAL A 21 4.10 13.46 0.38
CA VAL A 21 3.38 13.18 1.63
C VAL A 21 2.59 14.39 2.11
N ASP A 22 3.02 15.60 1.75
CA ASP A 22 2.34 16.86 2.05
C ASP A 22 1.39 17.29 0.90
N GLY A 23 0.73 16.32 0.27
CA GLY A 23 -0.12 16.51 -0.90
C GLY A 23 -1.56 16.91 -0.59
N LYS A 24 -2.43 16.71 -1.60
CA LYS A 24 -3.86 17.02 -1.55
C LYS A 24 -4.76 15.82 -1.85
N GLY A 25 -4.18 14.64 -2.03
CA GLY A 25 -4.89 13.42 -2.38
C GLY A 25 -5.05 13.22 -3.89
N GLU A 26 -4.18 13.81 -4.70
CA GLU A 26 -4.20 13.64 -6.15
C GLU A 26 -3.47 12.34 -6.54
N ALA A 27 -4.13 11.51 -7.35
CA ALA A 27 -3.59 10.24 -7.81
C ALA A 27 -3.56 10.15 -9.34
N ASP A 28 -2.44 9.68 -9.87
CA ASP A 28 -2.25 9.34 -11.28
C ASP A 28 -1.54 7.98 -11.34
N VAL A 29 -2.34 6.91 -11.39
CA VAL A 29 -1.86 5.53 -11.17
C VAL A 29 -2.18 4.66 -12.37
N ASP A 30 -1.16 3.99 -12.90
CA ASP A 30 -1.28 2.97 -13.95
C ASP A 30 -0.27 1.85 -13.68
N THR A 31 -0.76 0.76 -13.11
CA THR A 31 0.06 -0.43 -12.80
C THR A 31 -0.16 -1.58 -13.78
N GLY A 32 -1.18 -1.50 -14.63
CA GLY A 32 -1.65 -2.60 -15.44
C GLY A 32 -2.57 -3.58 -14.68
N VAL A 33 -2.74 -3.39 -13.38
CA VAL A 33 -3.63 -4.17 -12.51
C VAL A 33 -4.72 -3.25 -11.97
N GLY A 34 -5.92 -3.30 -12.55
CA GLY A 34 -6.98 -2.32 -12.28
C GLY A 34 -7.40 -2.24 -10.81
N PHE A 35 -7.49 -3.37 -10.12
CA PHE A 35 -7.80 -3.39 -8.70
C PHE A 35 -6.71 -2.70 -7.86
N MET A 36 -5.44 -2.90 -8.19
CA MET A 36 -4.33 -2.22 -7.50
C MET A 36 -4.36 -0.71 -7.77
N ASP A 37 -4.65 -0.29 -8.99
CA ASP A 37 -4.82 1.14 -9.30
C ASP A 37 -5.87 1.77 -8.39
N HIS A 38 -7.03 1.12 -8.24
CA HIS A 38 -8.09 1.58 -7.37
C HIS A 38 -7.66 1.63 -5.89
N MET A 39 -6.92 0.63 -5.39
CA MET A 39 -6.41 0.63 -4.02
C MET A 39 -5.44 1.78 -3.77
N LEU A 40 -4.55 2.07 -4.70
CA LEU A 40 -3.58 3.17 -4.58
C LEU A 40 -4.25 4.55 -4.70
N GLU A 41 -5.31 4.68 -5.50
CA GLU A 41 -6.14 5.88 -5.54
C GLU A 41 -6.82 6.15 -4.19
N LEU A 42 -7.37 5.10 -3.56
CA LEU A 42 -7.95 5.20 -2.22
C LEU A 42 -6.90 5.61 -1.17
N LEU A 43 -5.71 4.99 -1.23
CA LEU A 43 -4.60 5.34 -0.35
C LEU A 43 -4.21 6.81 -0.49
N ALA A 44 -4.04 7.30 -1.71
CA ALA A 44 -3.67 8.67 -1.98
C ALA A 44 -4.75 9.65 -1.49
N PHE A 45 -6.00 9.38 -1.83
CA PHE A 45 -7.14 10.23 -1.47
C PHE A 45 -7.33 10.33 0.05
N HIS A 46 -7.41 9.19 0.73
CA HIS A 46 -7.64 9.17 2.18
C HIS A 46 -6.41 9.59 2.99
N GLY A 47 -5.20 9.38 2.46
CA GLY A 47 -3.95 9.81 3.08
C GLY A 47 -3.56 11.26 2.80
N ASN A 48 -4.29 11.95 1.91
CA ASN A 48 -3.92 13.26 1.37
C ASN A 48 -2.52 13.27 0.72
N PHE A 49 -2.10 12.15 0.14
CA PHE A 49 -0.85 12.05 -0.61
C PHE A 49 -1.08 12.44 -2.07
N ASP A 50 -0.09 13.09 -2.70
CA ASP A 50 -0.06 13.11 -4.16
C ASP A 50 0.81 11.96 -4.63
N LEU A 51 0.24 11.11 -5.47
CA LEU A 51 0.85 9.84 -5.86
C LEU A 51 0.78 9.66 -7.38
N LYS A 52 1.95 9.45 -8.00
CA LYS A 52 2.05 9.03 -9.39
C LYS A 52 2.75 7.69 -9.46
N VAL A 53 2.14 6.73 -10.12
CA VAL A 53 2.66 5.37 -10.28
C VAL A 53 2.57 4.93 -11.73
N ARG A 54 3.67 4.34 -12.23
CA ARG A 54 3.71 3.65 -13.51
C ARG A 54 4.40 2.30 -13.31
N CYS A 55 3.71 1.24 -13.68
CA CYS A 55 4.26 -0.11 -13.69
C CYS A 55 4.11 -0.73 -15.06
N LYS A 56 5.12 -1.48 -15.46
CA LYS A 56 5.06 -2.38 -16.61
C LYS A 56 5.72 -3.68 -16.20
N GLY A 57 4.92 -4.72 -16.03
CA GLY A 57 5.37 -6.02 -15.55
C GLY A 57 4.96 -7.15 -16.49
N ASP A 58 5.39 -8.34 -16.14
CA ASP A 58 5.13 -9.61 -16.83
C ASP A 58 3.74 -10.19 -16.49
N LEU A 59 2.70 -9.37 -16.65
CA LEU A 59 1.31 -9.74 -16.30
C LEU A 59 0.78 -10.96 -17.08
N GLN A 60 1.44 -11.37 -18.16
CA GLN A 60 1.17 -12.62 -18.85
C GLN A 60 1.51 -13.87 -18.01
N VAL A 61 2.38 -13.72 -17.01
CA VAL A 61 2.67 -14.77 -16.02
C VAL A 61 1.62 -14.72 -14.92
N ASP A 62 1.61 -13.66 -14.12
CA ASP A 62 0.64 -13.31 -13.10
C ASP A 62 0.87 -11.86 -12.62
N SER A 63 0.22 -11.43 -11.56
CA SER A 63 0.44 -10.10 -10.97
C SER A 63 1.53 -10.07 -9.90
N HIS A 64 2.15 -11.19 -9.56
CA HIS A 64 3.06 -11.33 -8.42
C HIS A 64 4.22 -10.32 -8.45
N HIS A 65 5.03 -10.38 -9.50
CA HIS A 65 6.22 -9.52 -9.61
C HIS A 65 5.85 -8.04 -9.63
N THR A 66 4.77 -7.67 -10.34
CA THR A 66 4.30 -6.28 -10.41
C THR A 66 3.87 -5.77 -9.04
N VAL A 67 3.05 -6.53 -8.31
CA VAL A 67 2.51 -6.11 -7.01
C VAL A 67 3.59 -6.06 -5.94
N GLU A 68 4.47 -7.05 -5.89
CA GLU A 68 5.58 -7.09 -4.94
C GLU A 68 6.57 -5.94 -5.19
N ASP A 69 7.02 -5.75 -6.43
CA ASP A 69 7.95 -4.68 -6.78
C ASP A 69 7.36 -3.29 -6.55
N LEU A 70 6.07 -3.12 -6.79
CA LEU A 70 5.35 -1.91 -6.45
C LEU A 70 5.37 -1.64 -4.93
N GLY A 71 5.12 -2.66 -4.12
CA GLY A 71 5.22 -2.56 -2.66
C GLY A 71 6.61 -2.14 -2.19
N ILE A 72 7.65 -2.71 -2.78
CA ILE A 72 9.06 -2.35 -2.51
C ILE A 72 9.29 -0.86 -2.82
N VAL A 73 8.98 -0.42 -4.03
CA VAL A 73 9.27 0.94 -4.49
C VAL A 73 8.44 1.97 -3.73
N LEU A 74 7.17 1.69 -3.47
CA LEU A 74 6.31 2.57 -2.68
C LEU A 74 6.83 2.72 -1.24
N GLY A 75 7.23 1.61 -0.62
CA GLY A 75 7.85 1.63 0.72
C GLY A 75 9.14 2.46 0.76
N GLN A 76 10.00 2.31 -0.23
CA GLN A 76 11.22 3.09 -0.37
C GLN A 76 10.91 4.59 -0.57
N CYS A 77 9.88 4.93 -1.34
CA CYS A 77 9.44 6.31 -1.51
C CYS A 77 8.99 6.94 -0.20
N PHE A 78 8.16 6.25 0.58
CA PHE A 78 7.74 6.72 1.90
C PHE A 78 8.93 6.92 2.82
N ASN A 79 9.83 5.95 2.91
CA ASN A 79 11.01 6.07 3.76
C ASN A 79 11.89 7.26 3.36
N LYS A 80 12.10 7.46 2.07
CA LYS A 80 12.89 8.59 1.55
C LYS A 80 12.20 9.94 1.78
N ALA A 81 10.89 10.03 1.56
CA ALA A 81 10.12 11.25 1.75
C ALA A 81 10.05 11.67 3.23
N LEU A 82 9.95 10.70 4.15
CA LEU A 82 9.91 10.96 5.59
C LEU A 82 11.28 11.33 6.18
N GLY A 83 12.36 11.06 5.46
CA GLY A 83 13.72 11.45 5.84
C GLY A 83 14.13 10.92 7.23
N ASP A 84 14.55 11.82 8.11
CA ASP A 84 14.96 11.49 9.49
C ASP A 84 13.77 11.25 10.45
N LYS A 85 12.57 11.33 9.94
CA LYS A 85 11.30 11.11 10.66
C LYS A 85 11.05 12.08 11.83
N ARG A 86 11.74 13.22 11.86
CA ARG A 86 11.49 14.26 12.87
C ARG A 86 10.17 14.98 12.58
N GLY A 87 9.39 15.19 13.64
CA GLY A 87 8.14 15.94 13.57
C GLY A 87 6.97 15.19 12.92
N ILE A 88 7.13 13.88 12.62
CA ILE A 88 5.99 13.07 12.15
C ILE A 88 5.19 12.52 13.33
N THR A 89 3.91 12.23 13.10
CA THR A 89 3.13 11.37 13.98
C THR A 89 3.59 9.93 13.79
N ARG A 90 4.31 9.39 14.76
CA ARG A 90 4.97 8.09 14.65
C ARG A 90 3.98 6.93 14.61
N TYR A 91 2.91 7.00 15.41
CA TYR A 91 1.92 5.94 15.58
C TYR A 91 0.62 6.28 14.87
N GLY A 92 0.01 5.30 14.23
CA GLY A 92 -1.33 5.40 13.67
C GLY A 92 -2.19 4.21 14.11
N HIS A 93 -3.44 4.50 14.45
CA HIS A 93 -4.44 3.48 14.80
C HIS A 93 -5.77 3.86 14.15
N PHE A 94 -6.31 2.95 13.36
CA PHE A 94 -7.57 3.16 12.66
C PHE A 94 -8.38 1.88 12.63
N THR A 95 -9.65 2.00 13.00
CA THR A 95 -10.65 0.95 12.80
C THR A 95 -11.74 1.54 11.91
N ILE A 96 -11.90 1.01 10.71
CA ILE A 96 -12.86 1.54 9.74
C ILE A 96 -13.76 0.42 9.21
N PRO A 97 -15.08 0.67 9.14
CA PRO A 97 -16.01 -0.23 8.48
C PRO A 97 -16.15 0.10 6.99
N MET A 98 -16.45 -0.91 6.21
CA MET A 98 -17.01 -0.79 4.86
C MET A 98 -18.12 -1.83 4.74
N ASP A 99 -19.37 -1.36 4.75
CA ASP A 99 -20.58 -2.21 4.80
C ASP A 99 -20.46 -3.28 5.92
N GLU A 100 -20.32 -4.55 5.56
CA GLU A 100 -20.22 -5.69 6.49
C GLU A 100 -18.82 -5.97 7.02
N ALA A 101 -17.79 -5.32 6.47
CA ALA A 101 -16.39 -5.55 6.86
C ALA A 101 -15.91 -4.51 7.88
N LEU A 102 -15.13 -4.96 8.85
CA LEU A 102 -14.46 -4.12 9.84
C LEU A 102 -13.02 -4.56 10.00
N VAL A 103 -12.07 -3.65 9.77
CA VAL A 103 -10.64 -3.91 9.88
C VAL A 103 -9.97 -2.82 10.72
N THR A 104 -9.01 -3.23 11.54
CA THR A 104 -8.11 -2.32 12.27
C THR A 104 -6.72 -2.37 11.66
N THR A 105 -6.14 -1.21 11.46
CA THR A 105 -4.73 -1.06 11.07
C THR A 105 -3.99 -0.25 12.13
N ASP A 106 -2.91 -0.82 12.64
CA ASP A 106 -2.00 -0.20 13.59
C ASP A 106 -0.62 -0.10 12.95
N LEU A 107 -0.02 1.08 12.99
CA LEU A 107 1.30 1.29 12.44
C LEU A 107 2.23 2.05 13.38
N ASP A 108 3.53 1.75 13.27
CA ASP A 108 4.61 2.43 13.98
C ASP A 108 5.81 2.63 13.04
N PHE A 109 6.14 3.88 12.76
CA PHE A 109 7.35 4.23 12.00
C PHE A 109 8.62 4.04 12.86
N SER A 110 8.79 2.83 13.36
CA SER A 110 9.82 2.48 14.36
C SER A 110 11.24 2.37 13.81
N GLY A 111 11.40 2.27 12.49
CA GLY A 111 12.66 1.84 11.87
C GLY A 111 12.89 0.32 11.92
N ARG A 112 11.99 -0.44 12.51
CA ARG A 112 12.02 -1.91 12.60
C ARG A 112 10.88 -2.49 11.76
N PRO A 113 11.20 -3.08 10.60
CA PRO A 113 10.17 -3.63 9.72
C PRO A 113 9.54 -4.90 10.32
N TYR A 114 8.23 -4.93 10.37
CA TYR A 114 7.46 -6.11 10.74
C TYR A 114 6.03 -6.02 10.19
N LEU A 115 5.49 -7.14 9.72
CA LEU A 115 4.10 -7.25 9.34
C LEU A 115 3.39 -8.32 10.17
N VAL A 116 2.26 -7.95 10.76
CA VAL A 116 1.22 -8.88 11.24
C VAL A 116 0.01 -8.73 10.33
N PHE A 117 -0.38 -9.82 9.67
CA PHE A 117 -1.49 -9.84 8.74
C PHE A 117 -2.51 -10.90 9.16
N ASN A 118 -3.48 -10.49 9.98
CA ASN A 118 -4.56 -11.32 10.49
C ASN A 118 -5.84 -11.02 9.70
N VAL A 119 -5.84 -11.38 8.44
CA VAL A 119 -6.95 -11.15 7.51
C VAL A 119 -7.25 -12.45 6.79
N GLU A 120 -8.50 -12.87 6.81
CA GLU A 120 -8.96 -14.06 6.08
C GLU A 120 -9.48 -13.64 4.71
N LEU A 121 -8.81 -14.06 3.67
CA LEU A 121 -9.16 -13.74 2.29
C LEU A 121 -9.42 -15.02 1.51
N ASP A 122 -10.50 -15.01 0.73
CA ASP A 122 -10.74 -16.06 -0.22
C ASP A 122 -9.65 -16.07 -1.31
N ASN A 123 -9.19 -17.24 -1.70
CA ASN A 123 -8.23 -17.38 -2.80
C ASN A 123 -8.94 -17.22 -4.15
N ILE A 124 -9.19 -15.97 -4.51
CA ILE A 124 -9.89 -15.58 -5.74
C ILE A 124 -9.09 -14.50 -6.49
N HIS A 125 -9.59 -14.15 -7.67
CA HIS A 125 -9.11 -13.01 -8.44
C HIS A 125 -10.12 -11.87 -8.43
N LEU A 126 -9.62 -10.64 -8.32
CA LEU A 126 -10.38 -9.42 -8.53
C LEU A 126 -9.85 -8.75 -9.81
N GLY A 127 -10.51 -9.04 -10.94
CA GLY A 127 -9.94 -8.77 -12.25
C GLY A 127 -8.67 -9.60 -12.47
N ASN A 128 -7.57 -8.97 -12.81
CA ASN A 128 -6.25 -9.62 -12.94
C ASN A 128 -5.39 -9.53 -11.66
N TYR A 129 -6.01 -9.27 -10.52
CA TYR A 129 -5.35 -9.21 -9.21
C TYR A 129 -5.60 -10.50 -8.44
N GLU A 130 -4.53 -11.22 -8.11
CA GLU A 130 -4.59 -12.36 -7.21
C GLU A 130 -4.67 -11.86 -5.77
N VAL A 131 -5.72 -12.22 -5.06
CA VAL A 131 -6.01 -11.73 -3.70
C VAL A 131 -4.91 -12.09 -2.70
N GLU A 132 -4.24 -13.23 -2.88
CA GLU A 132 -3.08 -13.64 -2.05
C GLU A 132 -1.92 -12.63 -2.09
N MET A 133 -1.84 -11.81 -3.13
CA MET A 133 -0.82 -10.77 -3.25
C MET A 133 -1.02 -9.59 -2.30
N THR A 134 -2.16 -9.50 -1.64
CA THR A 134 -2.44 -8.45 -0.65
C THR A 134 -1.44 -8.51 0.51
N GLU A 135 -1.21 -9.68 1.07
CA GLU A 135 -0.22 -9.86 2.14
C GLU A 135 1.21 -9.56 1.65
N GLU A 136 1.55 -10.03 0.45
CA GLU A 136 2.88 -9.78 -0.15
C GLU A 136 3.12 -8.28 -0.39
N PHE A 137 2.11 -7.56 -0.88
CA PHE A 137 2.20 -6.11 -1.03
C PHE A 137 2.49 -5.41 0.31
N PHE A 138 1.70 -5.70 1.34
CA PHE A 138 1.90 -5.08 2.65
C PHE A 138 3.23 -5.46 3.30
N ARG A 139 3.69 -6.69 3.09
CA ARG A 139 5.02 -7.12 3.55
C ARG A 139 6.13 -6.34 2.85
N ALA A 140 6.11 -6.26 1.54
CA ALA A 140 7.07 -5.49 0.75
C ALA A 140 7.06 -4.01 1.15
N PHE A 141 5.87 -3.43 1.31
CA PHE A 141 5.69 -2.05 1.72
C PHE A 141 6.24 -1.78 3.12
N ALA A 142 5.80 -2.53 4.13
CA ALA A 142 6.23 -2.34 5.52
C ALA A 142 7.74 -2.51 5.69
N TYR A 143 8.34 -3.48 5.02
CA TYR A 143 9.77 -3.78 5.12
C TYR A 143 10.63 -2.71 4.45
N ASN A 144 10.19 -2.16 3.35
CA ASN A 144 10.92 -1.11 2.63
C ASN A 144 10.64 0.31 3.16
N CYS A 145 9.55 0.49 3.90
CA CYS A 145 9.26 1.73 4.66
C CYS A 145 9.87 1.71 6.08
N PHE A 146 10.41 0.58 6.50
CA PHE A 146 10.94 0.36 7.86
C PHE A 146 9.90 0.64 8.94
N MET A 147 8.73 0.08 8.76
CA MET A 147 7.56 0.29 9.61
C MET A 147 7.07 -1.03 10.18
N THR A 148 6.61 -1.00 11.43
CA THR A 148 5.80 -2.07 12.01
C THR A 148 4.35 -1.82 11.59
N LEU A 149 3.71 -2.80 10.97
CA LEU A 149 2.35 -2.71 10.46
C LEU A 149 1.54 -3.93 10.92
N HIS A 150 0.43 -3.70 11.59
CA HIS A 150 -0.51 -4.74 11.98
C HIS A 150 -1.86 -4.47 11.30
N ILE A 151 -2.39 -5.45 10.57
CA ILE A 151 -3.70 -5.41 9.95
C ILE A 151 -4.52 -6.57 10.52
N ASN A 152 -5.62 -6.24 11.17
CA ASN A 152 -6.48 -7.20 11.84
C ASN A 152 -7.92 -7.04 11.36
N GLU A 153 -8.43 -8.06 10.69
CA GLU A 153 -9.85 -8.17 10.38
C GLU A 153 -10.62 -8.59 11.63
N HIS A 154 -11.68 -7.86 11.96
CA HIS A 154 -12.61 -8.26 13.01
C HIS A 154 -13.70 -9.17 12.46
N TYR A 155 -14.23 -8.79 11.30
CA TYR A 155 -15.19 -9.56 10.52
C TYR A 155 -15.35 -8.96 9.13
N GLY A 156 -15.82 -9.77 8.20
CA GLY A 156 -16.14 -9.38 6.83
C GLY A 156 -16.57 -10.58 6.01
N LYS A 157 -17.17 -10.34 4.85
CA LYS A 157 -17.55 -11.38 3.89
C LYS A 157 -17.12 -11.05 2.47
N ASN A 158 -17.14 -9.78 2.11
CA ASN A 158 -16.76 -9.34 0.78
C ASN A 158 -15.26 -9.05 0.75
N THR A 159 -14.52 -9.84 0.01
CA THR A 159 -13.06 -9.74 -0.12
C THR A 159 -12.62 -8.35 -0.62
N HIS A 160 -13.34 -7.75 -1.58
CA HIS A 160 -13.07 -6.40 -2.04
C HIS A 160 -13.16 -5.38 -0.89
N HIS A 161 -14.22 -5.45 -0.08
CA HIS A 161 -14.41 -4.54 1.06
C HIS A 161 -13.30 -4.70 2.10
N ILE A 162 -12.95 -5.93 2.46
CA ILE A 162 -11.89 -6.22 3.45
C ILE A 162 -10.56 -5.64 2.98
N ILE A 163 -10.19 -5.86 1.72
CA ILE A 163 -8.94 -5.31 1.17
C ILE A 163 -8.99 -3.79 1.09
N ALA A 164 -10.09 -3.21 0.60
CA ALA A 164 -10.22 -1.76 0.45
C ALA A 164 -10.05 -1.03 1.79
N VAL A 165 -10.67 -1.50 2.87
CA VAL A 165 -10.48 -0.89 4.18
C VAL A 165 -9.08 -1.10 4.72
N SER A 166 -8.38 -2.18 4.36
CA SER A 166 -6.99 -2.38 4.74
C SER A 166 -6.06 -1.32 4.12
N TYR A 167 -6.29 -0.94 2.86
CA TYR A 167 -5.50 0.11 2.18
C TYR A 167 -5.84 1.53 2.65
N THR A 168 -7.10 1.80 2.94
CA THR A 168 -7.58 3.13 3.35
C THR A 168 -6.91 3.63 4.64
N HIS A 169 -6.38 2.73 5.46
CA HIS A 169 -5.84 3.01 6.80
C HIS A 169 -4.37 3.44 6.84
N LEU A 170 -3.64 3.34 5.74
CA LEU A 170 -2.22 3.72 5.70
C LEU A 170 -2.03 5.25 5.72
N ARG A 171 -2.92 5.93 6.40
CA ARG A 171 -2.89 7.38 6.56
C ARG A 171 -1.85 7.77 7.63
N ALA A 172 -0.79 8.45 7.22
CA ALA A 172 0.04 9.18 8.15
C ALA A 172 -0.70 10.45 8.57
N HIS A 173 -1.09 10.55 9.83
CA HIS A 173 -1.70 11.77 10.34
C HIS A 173 -0.66 12.85 10.60
N GLU A 174 -1.13 14.08 10.41
CA GLU A 174 -0.47 15.30 10.85
C GLU A 174 -0.13 15.29 12.33
#